data_6054787453a55c40cab0a40812ff0551
#
_entry.id   6054787453a55c40cab0a40812ff0551
#
_cell.length_a   1.000
_cell.length_b   1.000
_cell.length_c   1.000
_cell.angle_alpha   90.00
_cell.angle_beta   90.00
_cell.angle_gamma   90.00
#
_symmetry.space_group_name_H-M   'P 1'
#
loop_
_entity.id
_entity.type
_entity.pdbx_description
1 polymer ?
#
loop_
_entity_poly.entity_id
_entity_poly.type
_entity_poly.pdbx_seq_one_letter_code
_entity_poly.pdbx_strand_id
1 'polypeptide(L)'
;MLRSQRIIAMNIQPKITPVLDPGFVPAVLWNQAFEAKAAADPASHQVDIALTRNDGTCFRWSGKLLPHTGENIALNETYVERIVKFLLWQKGGNIILVAGDDAIADMLASRYCKGGIREFDWDFIGKKIYGSPIEVKKVSVEELPEEYSGSMTLGRNLDGCRIGFDLGGSDRKCAAVVNGEVVYSEEVVWDPYFQKDPQYHIDGIQDSLERAAAHLPRVDAIGGSSAGVIINSEVRTSSLFRGVSQEDIEKTLGKVFRTLQKEKWNNIPFEVVNDGEVTALAGAMGMNDNAVLG
;
A
#
# COMPACT_ATOMS: atom_id res chain seq x y z
N MET A 1 -4.68 23.01 -13.85
CA MET A 1 -4.88 22.51 -15.22
C MET A 1 -3.99 21.29 -15.41
N LEU A 2 -4.54 20.11 -15.32
CA LEU A 2 -3.86 18.86 -15.64
C LEU A 2 -3.63 18.85 -17.16
N ARG A 3 -2.40 19.12 -17.60
CA ARG A 3 -2.02 18.82 -18.98
C ARG A 3 -2.15 17.31 -19.15
N SER A 4 -3.17 16.86 -19.93
CA SER A 4 -3.23 15.49 -20.38
C SER A 4 -1.93 15.22 -21.13
N GLN A 5 -1.03 14.43 -20.55
CA GLN A 5 0.08 13.86 -21.30
C GLN A 5 -0.57 13.07 -22.43
N ARG A 6 -0.38 13.53 -23.68
CA ARG A 6 -0.80 12.74 -24.84
C ARG A 6 -0.05 11.42 -24.72
N ILE A 7 -0.78 10.37 -24.44
CA ILE A 7 -0.25 9.00 -24.53
C ILE A 7 0.25 8.88 -25.96
N ILE A 8 1.55 8.62 -26.11
CA ILE A 8 2.12 8.45 -27.44
C ILE A 8 1.40 7.29 -28.08
N ALA A 9 0.68 7.56 -29.16
CA ALA A 9 -0.22 6.62 -29.79
C ALA A 9 0.59 5.47 -30.42
N MET A 10 0.52 4.31 -29.80
CA MET A 10 0.76 3.06 -30.52
C MET A 10 -0.54 2.71 -31.23
N ASN A 11 -0.46 2.20 -32.46
CA ASN A 11 -1.64 1.83 -33.23
C ASN A 11 -2.29 0.57 -32.64
N ILE A 12 -3.10 0.76 -31.61
CA ILE A 12 -3.75 -0.31 -30.83
C ILE A 12 -5.25 -0.12 -31.00
N GLN A 13 -5.93 -1.16 -31.49
CA GLN A 13 -7.38 -1.19 -31.59
C GLN A 13 -7.96 -2.19 -30.58
N PRO A 14 -8.58 -1.72 -29.50
CA PRO A 14 -9.31 -2.60 -28.59
C PRO A 14 -10.46 -3.32 -29.33
N LYS A 15 -10.74 -4.56 -28.96
CA LYS A 15 -11.90 -5.31 -29.50
C LYS A 15 -13.23 -4.62 -29.20
N ILE A 16 -13.30 -3.92 -28.07
CA ILE A 16 -14.46 -3.15 -27.62
C ILE A 16 -14.01 -1.71 -27.42
N THR A 17 -14.62 -0.78 -28.13
CA THR A 17 -14.36 0.65 -28.00
C THR A 17 -15.38 1.24 -27.02
N PRO A 18 -14.95 1.88 -25.90
CA PRO A 18 -15.86 2.54 -24.99
C PRO A 18 -16.65 3.67 -25.66
N VAL A 19 -17.96 3.72 -25.47
CA VAL A 19 -18.82 4.74 -26.07
C VAL A 19 -18.50 6.14 -25.55
N LEU A 20 -18.18 6.26 -24.25
CA LEU A 20 -17.88 7.54 -23.59
C LEU A 20 -16.46 8.05 -23.82
N ASP A 21 -15.54 7.17 -24.18
CA ASP A 21 -14.15 7.52 -24.52
C ASP A 21 -13.62 6.61 -25.64
N PRO A 22 -13.95 6.91 -26.91
CA PRO A 22 -13.51 6.09 -28.05
C PRO A 22 -11.98 6.01 -28.23
N GLY A 23 -11.24 6.95 -27.62
CA GLY A 23 -9.78 6.97 -27.65
C GLY A 23 -9.11 6.18 -26.50
N PHE A 24 -9.89 5.60 -25.59
CA PHE A 24 -9.36 4.85 -24.47
C PHE A 24 -8.68 3.56 -24.91
N VAL A 25 -7.43 3.39 -24.48
CA VAL A 25 -6.65 2.17 -24.64
C VAL A 25 -6.27 1.64 -23.26
N PRO A 26 -6.71 0.42 -22.87
CA PRO A 26 -6.28 -0.21 -21.64
C PRO A 26 -4.75 -0.28 -21.54
N ALA A 27 -4.20 0.04 -20.37
CA ALA A 27 -2.74 0.05 -20.16
C ALA A 27 -2.10 -1.30 -20.49
N VAL A 28 -2.79 -2.41 -20.22
CA VAL A 28 -2.30 -3.76 -20.53
C VAL A 28 -2.08 -3.96 -22.03
N LEU A 29 -2.99 -3.49 -22.87
CA LEU A 29 -2.86 -3.62 -24.33
C LEU A 29 -1.71 -2.75 -24.86
N TRP A 30 -1.56 -1.56 -24.29
CA TRP A 30 -0.45 -0.67 -24.63
C TRP A 30 0.90 -1.28 -24.21
N ASN A 31 1.00 -1.82 -22.99
CA ASN A 31 2.21 -2.46 -22.51
C ASN A 31 2.58 -3.68 -23.37
N GLN A 32 1.61 -4.55 -23.69
CA GLN A 32 1.84 -5.72 -24.55
C GLN A 32 2.35 -5.32 -25.94
N ALA A 33 1.80 -4.25 -26.52
CA ALA A 33 2.24 -3.75 -27.83
C ALA A 33 3.66 -3.17 -27.76
N PHE A 34 4.00 -2.46 -26.66
CA PHE A 34 5.35 -1.96 -26.40
C PHE A 34 6.35 -3.12 -26.23
N GLU A 35 6.01 -4.09 -25.42
CA GLU A 35 6.84 -5.28 -25.15
C GLU A 35 7.10 -6.08 -26.42
N ALA A 36 6.08 -6.28 -27.25
CA ALA A 36 6.22 -6.92 -28.56
C ALA A 36 7.16 -6.13 -29.50
N LYS A 37 7.03 -4.79 -29.51
CA LYS A 37 7.91 -3.93 -30.29
C LYS A 37 9.36 -4.00 -29.79
N ALA A 38 9.57 -3.94 -28.48
CA ALA A 38 10.89 -4.03 -27.88
C ALA A 38 11.52 -5.42 -28.09
N ALA A 39 10.73 -6.48 -28.02
CA ALA A 39 11.22 -7.84 -28.27
C ALA A 39 11.65 -8.07 -29.73
N ALA A 40 11.00 -7.37 -30.69
CA ALA A 40 11.33 -7.49 -32.12
C ALA A 40 12.53 -6.65 -32.54
N ASP A 41 12.95 -5.66 -31.76
CA ASP A 41 14.08 -4.79 -32.09
C ASP A 41 15.39 -5.37 -31.53
N PRO A 42 16.35 -5.78 -32.37
CA PRO A 42 17.62 -6.37 -31.91
C PRO A 42 18.51 -5.38 -31.14
N ALA A 43 18.27 -4.08 -31.24
CA ALA A 43 18.99 -3.05 -30.49
C ALA A 43 18.34 -2.71 -29.15
N SER A 44 17.25 -3.37 -28.80
CA SER A 44 16.65 -3.25 -27.46
C SER A 44 17.58 -3.78 -26.38
N HIS A 45 17.56 -3.14 -25.22
CA HIS A 45 18.42 -3.48 -24.09
C HIS A 45 17.61 -3.78 -22.83
N GLN A 46 18.23 -4.52 -21.92
CA GLN A 46 17.65 -4.90 -20.64
C GLN A 46 17.70 -3.74 -19.66
N VAL A 47 16.61 -3.56 -18.90
CA VAL A 47 16.55 -2.67 -17.73
C VAL A 47 15.94 -3.43 -16.58
N ASP A 48 16.57 -3.30 -15.42
CA ASP A 48 16.14 -3.88 -14.17
C ASP A 48 15.84 -2.78 -13.16
N ILE A 49 14.73 -2.90 -12.46
CA ILE A 49 14.28 -1.97 -11.42
C ILE A 49 14.01 -2.75 -10.14
N ALA A 50 14.57 -2.27 -9.02
CA ALA A 50 14.19 -2.75 -7.71
C ALA A 50 13.53 -1.61 -6.91
N LEU A 51 12.37 -1.89 -6.34
CA LEU A 51 11.69 -1.02 -5.39
C LEU A 51 11.92 -1.57 -3.99
N THR A 52 12.56 -0.78 -3.13
CA THR A 52 12.93 -1.23 -1.79
C THR A 52 12.29 -0.37 -0.71
N ARG A 53 12.19 -0.95 0.49
CA ARG A 53 11.75 -0.31 1.72
C ARG A 53 12.89 -0.30 2.74
N ASN A 54 12.75 0.54 3.78
CA ASN A 54 13.74 0.63 4.87
C ASN A 54 13.86 -0.66 5.71
N ASP A 55 12.88 -1.55 5.65
CA ASP A 55 12.87 -2.85 6.33
C ASP A 55 13.54 -3.98 5.54
N GLY A 56 14.15 -3.66 4.40
CA GLY A 56 14.81 -4.62 3.51
C GLY A 56 13.89 -5.30 2.51
N THR A 57 12.58 -5.04 2.55
CA THR A 57 11.65 -5.54 1.52
C THR A 57 12.07 -5.01 0.15
N CYS A 58 12.12 -5.89 -0.83
CA CYS A 58 12.53 -5.59 -2.19
C CYS A 58 11.62 -6.28 -3.20
N PHE A 59 11.11 -5.53 -4.16
CA PHE A 59 10.36 -6.04 -5.31
C PHE A 59 11.14 -5.71 -6.58
N ARG A 60 11.29 -6.68 -7.46
CA ARG A 60 12.02 -6.51 -8.71
C ARG A 60 11.08 -6.53 -9.91
N TRP A 61 11.46 -5.78 -10.91
CA TRP A 61 10.88 -5.80 -12.25
C TRP A 61 12.01 -5.75 -13.28
N SER A 62 11.86 -6.52 -14.33
CA SER A 62 12.81 -6.59 -15.45
C SER A 62 12.08 -6.45 -16.76
N GLY A 63 12.64 -5.70 -17.70
CA GLY A 63 12.05 -5.53 -19.02
C GLY A 63 13.04 -5.07 -20.07
N LYS A 64 12.63 -5.12 -21.33
CA LYS A 64 13.41 -4.61 -22.46
C LYS A 64 12.89 -3.24 -22.88
N LEU A 65 13.81 -2.32 -23.13
CA LEU A 65 13.52 -1.01 -23.68
C LEU A 65 14.06 -0.88 -25.10
N LEU A 66 13.39 -0.07 -25.90
CA LEU A 66 13.81 0.30 -27.25
C LEU A 66 15.09 1.16 -27.20
N PRO A 67 15.89 1.22 -28.25
CA PRO A 67 17.01 2.15 -28.35
C PRO A 67 16.55 3.59 -28.09
N HIS A 68 17.34 4.38 -27.35
CA HIS A 68 17.04 5.79 -27.04
C HIS A 68 17.21 6.71 -28.26
N THR A 69 16.36 6.52 -29.29
CA THR A 69 16.39 7.32 -30.51
C THR A 69 14.99 7.80 -30.89
N GLY A 70 14.87 9.04 -31.32
CA GLY A 70 13.60 9.58 -31.85
C GLY A 70 12.41 9.39 -30.91
N GLU A 71 11.34 8.81 -31.43
CA GLU A 71 10.09 8.59 -30.69
C GLU A 71 10.21 7.50 -29.60
N ASN A 72 11.19 6.62 -29.69
CA ASN A 72 11.38 5.54 -28.75
C ASN A 72 11.66 6.05 -27.32
N ILE A 73 12.33 7.21 -27.17
CA ILE A 73 12.60 7.81 -25.85
C ILE A 73 11.29 7.99 -25.08
N ALA A 74 10.31 8.63 -25.68
CA ALA A 74 9.06 8.91 -25.02
C ALA A 74 8.19 7.65 -24.81
N LEU A 75 8.33 6.62 -25.66
CA LEU A 75 7.71 5.31 -25.45
C LEU A 75 8.32 4.60 -24.23
N ASN A 76 9.65 4.56 -24.12
CA ASN A 76 10.38 3.99 -23.00
C ASN A 76 9.99 4.69 -21.67
N GLU A 77 10.03 6.02 -21.68
CA GLU A 77 9.65 6.83 -20.51
C GLU A 77 8.22 6.56 -20.05
N THR A 78 7.27 6.47 -21.01
CA THR A 78 5.87 6.21 -20.70
C THR A 78 5.69 4.81 -20.10
N TYR A 79 6.36 3.82 -20.68
CA TYR A 79 6.30 2.43 -20.22
C TYR A 79 6.85 2.30 -18.78
N VAL A 80 8.08 2.73 -18.58
CA VAL A 80 8.76 2.60 -17.27
C VAL A 80 8.05 3.40 -16.19
N GLU A 81 7.64 4.63 -16.48
CA GLU A 81 6.91 5.44 -15.48
C GLU A 81 5.63 4.76 -15.00
N ARG A 82 4.88 4.11 -15.92
CA ARG A 82 3.67 3.36 -15.55
C ARG A 82 4.00 2.17 -14.66
N ILE A 83 5.04 1.41 -14.99
CA ILE A 83 5.50 0.28 -14.18
C ILE A 83 5.92 0.76 -12.79
N VAL A 84 6.75 1.78 -12.70
CA VAL A 84 7.23 2.33 -11.41
C VAL A 84 6.06 2.86 -10.59
N LYS A 85 5.13 3.62 -11.21
CA LYS A 85 3.94 4.10 -10.50
C LYS A 85 3.08 2.95 -9.99
N PHE A 86 2.86 1.92 -10.80
CA PHE A 86 2.12 0.74 -10.41
C PHE A 86 2.80 0.02 -9.22
N LEU A 87 4.10 -0.20 -9.28
CA LEU A 87 4.87 -0.82 -8.20
C LEU A 87 4.79 -0.01 -6.91
N LEU A 88 4.95 1.31 -6.98
CA LEU A 88 4.83 2.19 -5.82
C LEU A 88 3.47 2.11 -5.14
N TRP A 89 2.38 2.07 -5.91
CA TRP A 89 1.03 2.01 -5.36
C TRP A 89 0.58 0.60 -4.96
N GLN A 90 1.09 -0.45 -5.61
CA GLN A 90 0.74 -1.83 -5.29
C GLN A 90 1.63 -2.42 -4.20
N LYS A 91 2.93 -2.22 -4.30
CA LYS A 91 3.92 -2.84 -3.40
C LYS A 91 4.37 -1.88 -2.30
N GLY A 92 4.42 -0.60 -2.61
CA GLY A 92 4.99 0.41 -1.72
C GLY A 92 6.51 0.32 -1.60
N GLY A 93 7.11 1.45 -1.28
CA GLY A 93 8.55 1.60 -1.13
C GLY A 93 8.94 3.05 -1.38
N ASN A 94 10.17 3.39 -1.05
CA ASN A 94 10.67 4.77 -1.18
C ASN A 94 12.06 4.85 -1.82
N ILE A 95 12.67 3.73 -2.16
CA ILE A 95 13.96 3.71 -2.87
C ILE A 95 13.78 2.92 -4.16
N ILE A 96 14.05 3.58 -5.29
CA ILE A 96 14.00 3.01 -6.63
C ILE A 96 15.42 2.86 -7.13
N LEU A 97 15.87 1.63 -7.31
CA LEU A 97 17.16 1.29 -7.88
C LEU A 97 16.98 0.95 -9.35
N VAL A 98 17.77 1.54 -10.22
CA VAL A 98 17.69 1.34 -11.68
C VAL A 98 19.03 0.86 -12.20
N ALA A 99 19.04 -0.26 -12.90
CA ALA A 99 20.21 -0.82 -13.56
C ALA A 99 19.96 -1.02 -15.07
N GLY A 100 20.99 -0.84 -15.86
CA GLY A 100 20.96 -1.07 -17.32
C GLY A 100 20.56 0.14 -18.15
N ASP A 101 20.06 1.25 -17.56
CA ASP A 101 19.69 2.46 -18.30
C ASP A 101 19.74 3.72 -17.44
N ASP A 102 20.82 4.48 -17.58
CA ASP A 102 21.04 5.73 -16.85
C ASP A 102 20.05 6.83 -17.20
N ALA A 103 19.60 6.89 -18.45
CA ALA A 103 18.67 7.92 -18.92
C ALA A 103 17.28 7.71 -18.27
N ILE A 104 16.86 6.47 -18.11
CA ILE A 104 15.65 6.14 -17.38
C ILE A 104 15.77 6.50 -15.90
N ALA A 105 16.89 6.23 -15.28
CA ALA A 105 17.11 6.63 -13.89
C ALA A 105 17.04 8.16 -13.71
N ASP A 106 17.68 8.92 -14.59
CA ASP A 106 17.62 10.40 -14.57
C ASP A 106 16.20 10.92 -14.81
N MET A 107 15.46 10.32 -15.73
CA MET A 107 14.05 10.65 -15.99
C MET A 107 13.20 10.42 -14.75
N LEU A 108 13.31 9.25 -14.11
CA LEU A 108 12.57 8.95 -12.88
C LEU A 108 12.95 9.91 -11.76
N ALA A 109 14.23 10.18 -11.54
CA ALA A 109 14.68 11.14 -10.53
C ALA A 109 14.11 12.55 -10.75
N SER A 110 14.03 12.99 -12.01
CA SER A 110 13.43 14.28 -12.36
C SER A 110 11.92 14.35 -12.15
N ARG A 111 11.23 13.22 -12.22
CA ARG A 111 9.77 13.16 -12.05
C ARG A 111 9.36 12.97 -10.60
N TYR A 112 10.05 12.09 -9.86
CA TYR A 112 9.79 11.79 -8.45
C TYR A 112 10.63 12.66 -7.52
N CYS A 113 10.44 13.98 -7.59
CA CYS A 113 11.12 14.95 -6.75
C CYS A 113 10.19 16.14 -6.44
N LYS A 114 10.66 17.06 -5.58
CA LYS A 114 9.95 18.31 -5.33
C LYS A 114 9.90 19.16 -6.61
N GLY A 115 8.71 19.58 -7.00
CA GLY A 115 8.46 20.29 -8.25
C GLY A 115 8.36 19.39 -9.49
N GLY A 116 8.60 18.09 -9.37
CA GLY A 116 8.43 17.12 -10.44
C GLY A 116 6.96 16.78 -10.71
N ILE A 117 6.67 16.17 -11.86
CA ILE A 117 5.28 15.80 -12.21
C ILE A 117 4.67 14.72 -11.31
N ARG A 118 5.52 14.02 -10.54
CA ARG A 118 5.16 13.01 -9.54
C ARG A 118 5.43 13.50 -8.10
N GLU A 119 5.42 14.79 -7.88
CA GLU A 119 5.63 15.37 -6.54
C GLU A 119 4.64 14.84 -5.52
N PHE A 120 3.38 14.59 -5.92
CA PHE A 120 2.38 13.97 -5.05
C PHE A 120 2.82 12.57 -4.58
N ASP A 121 3.24 11.71 -5.52
CA ASP A 121 3.71 10.37 -5.17
C ASP A 121 5.00 10.43 -4.31
N TRP A 122 5.90 11.33 -4.65
CA TRP A 122 7.15 11.57 -3.92
C TRP A 122 6.92 11.99 -2.47
N ASP A 123 5.97 12.88 -2.23
CA ASP A 123 5.64 13.36 -0.88
C ASP A 123 4.79 12.34 -0.13
N PHE A 124 3.69 11.89 -0.74
CA PHE A 124 2.71 11.02 -0.08
C PHE A 124 3.30 9.64 0.22
N ILE A 125 3.80 8.93 -0.80
CA ILE A 125 4.36 7.59 -0.60
C ILE A 125 5.69 7.69 0.17
N GLY A 126 6.61 8.53 -0.29
CA GLY A 126 7.92 8.66 0.34
C GLY A 126 7.82 9.14 1.76
N LYS A 127 7.49 10.41 1.96
CA LYS A 127 7.55 11.04 3.28
C LYS A 127 6.43 10.59 4.21
N LYS A 128 5.18 10.60 3.74
CA LYS A 128 4.04 10.34 4.62
C LYS A 128 3.92 8.87 4.99
N ILE A 129 4.10 7.95 4.04
CA ILE A 129 3.99 6.51 4.30
C ILE A 129 5.30 5.93 4.84
N TYR A 130 6.44 6.18 4.16
CA TYR A 130 7.72 5.57 4.50
C TYR A 130 8.67 6.46 5.31
N GLY A 131 8.28 7.70 5.63
CA GLY A 131 9.03 8.60 6.51
C GLY A 131 10.23 9.30 5.85
N SER A 132 10.49 9.06 4.57
CA SER A 132 11.56 9.71 3.80
C SER A 132 11.15 9.85 2.33
N PRO A 133 11.63 10.89 1.62
CA PRO A 133 11.29 11.10 0.22
C PRO A 133 11.61 9.89 -0.66
N ILE A 134 10.91 9.74 -1.79
CA ILE A 134 11.32 8.77 -2.80
C ILE A 134 12.71 9.18 -3.33
N GLU A 135 13.58 8.21 -3.38
CA GLU A 135 14.95 8.31 -3.89
C GLU A 135 15.14 7.42 -5.10
N VAL A 136 15.74 7.93 -6.16
CA VAL A 136 16.09 7.13 -7.34
C VAL A 136 17.61 7.04 -7.42
N LYS A 137 18.14 5.82 -7.54
CA LYS A 137 19.59 5.54 -7.59
C LYS A 137 19.95 4.72 -8.83
N LYS A 138 21.03 5.10 -9.48
CA LYS A 138 21.67 4.30 -10.51
C LYS A 138 22.58 3.27 -9.82
N VAL A 139 22.46 2.03 -10.24
CA VAL A 139 23.25 0.92 -9.70
C VAL A 139 23.66 -0.02 -10.84
N SER A 140 24.64 -0.86 -10.61
CA SER A 140 24.91 -1.98 -11.50
C SER A 140 23.91 -3.13 -11.26
N VAL A 141 23.82 -4.08 -12.17
CA VAL A 141 22.92 -5.23 -12.04
C VAL A 141 23.28 -6.08 -10.81
N GLU A 142 24.57 -6.16 -10.51
CA GLU A 142 25.13 -6.91 -9.38
C GLU A 142 24.81 -6.27 -8.03
N GLU A 143 24.56 -4.97 -8.01
CA GLU A 143 24.19 -4.23 -6.80
C GLU A 143 22.70 -4.26 -6.49
N LEU A 144 21.89 -4.78 -7.41
CA LEU A 144 20.46 -4.92 -7.15
C LEU A 144 20.22 -6.00 -6.09
N PRO A 145 19.54 -5.67 -4.97
CA PRO A 145 19.20 -6.67 -3.96
C PRO A 145 18.29 -7.77 -4.55
N GLU A 146 18.36 -8.95 -4.00
CA GLU A 146 17.44 -10.02 -4.35
C GLU A 146 16.01 -9.66 -3.92
N GLU A 147 15.04 -10.22 -4.63
CA GLU A 147 13.63 -10.04 -4.27
C GLU A 147 13.37 -10.66 -2.89
N TYR A 148 12.83 -9.85 -2.00
CA TYR A 148 12.50 -10.26 -0.64
C TYR A 148 11.20 -9.60 -0.19
N SER A 149 10.25 -10.39 0.25
CA SER A 149 9.05 -9.93 0.95
C SER A 149 8.94 -10.67 2.27
N GLY A 150 9.14 -9.95 3.36
CA GLY A 150 8.81 -10.46 4.69
C GLY A 150 7.30 -10.72 4.74
N SER A 151 6.90 -11.94 5.11
CA SER A 151 5.49 -12.27 5.33
C SER A 151 5.29 -12.64 6.80
N MET A 152 4.28 -12.05 7.42
CA MET A 152 3.78 -12.48 8.72
C MET A 152 2.52 -13.31 8.49
N THR A 153 2.49 -14.52 9.03
CA THR A 153 1.28 -15.35 8.94
C THR A 153 0.21 -14.77 9.86
N LEU A 154 -0.83 -14.19 9.28
CA LEU A 154 -2.02 -13.72 9.96
C LEU A 154 -3.17 -14.70 9.75
N GLY A 155 -4.11 -14.72 10.69
CA GLY A 155 -5.29 -15.59 10.62
C GLY A 155 -5.06 -17.01 11.13
N ARG A 156 -6.16 -17.78 11.20
CA ARG A 156 -6.22 -19.18 11.68
C ARG A 156 -5.70 -19.43 13.11
N ASN A 157 -5.34 -18.40 13.85
CA ASN A 157 -4.99 -18.49 15.26
C ASN A 157 -6.28 -18.46 16.08
N LEU A 158 -7.02 -19.57 16.13
CA LEU A 158 -8.35 -19.63 16.72
C LEU A 158 -8.35 -20.07 18.20
N ASP A 159 -7.22 -20.52 18.72
CA ASP A 159 -7.05 -20.97 20.10
C ASP A 159 -7.04 -19.80 21.10
N GLY A 160 -7.46 -20.06 22.33
CA GLY A 160 -7.43 -19.09 23.44
C GLY A 160 -8.54 -18.04 23.38
N CYS A 161 -8.33 -16.93 24.10
CA CYS A 161 -9.26 -15.82 24.25
C CYS A 161 -8.77 -14.61 23.48
N ARG A 162 -9.52 -14.17 22.48
CA ARG A 162 -9.08 -13.15 21.54
C ARG A 162 -10.11 -12.03 21.39
N ILE A 163 -9.62 -10.83 21.16
CA ILE A 163 -10.45 -9.70 20.76
C ILE A 163 -10.24 -9.44 19.27
N GLY A 164 -11.36 -9.33 18.54
CA GLY A 164 -11.42 -8.77 17.20
C GLY A 164 -12.05 -7.39 17.23
N PHE A 165 -11.55 -6.44 16.42
CA PHE A 165 -12.20 -5.14 16.25
C PHE A 165 -12.07 -4.60 14.83
N ASP A 166 -12.98 -3.69 14.46
CA ASP A 166 -12.98 -2.97 13.20
C ASP A 166 -13.34 -1.51 13.43
N LEU A 167 -12.55 -0.59 12.85
CA LEU A 167 -12.75 0.85 12.95
C LEU A 167 -13.19 1.41 11.60
N GLY A 168 -14.51 1.54 11.44
CA GLY A 168 -15.13 2.17 10.28
C GLY A 168 -15.34 3.67 10.45
N GLY A 169 -15.92 4.29 9.41
CA GLY A 169 -16.19 5.73 9.40
C GLY A 169 -17.45 6.16 10.13
N SER A 170 -18.41 5.26 10.32
CA SER A 170 -19.70 5.50 10.98
C SER A 170 -19.85 4.74 12.29
N ASP A 171 -19.15 3.65 12.42
CA ASP A 171 -19.23 2.72 13.52
C ASP A 171 -17.88 2.07 13.79
N ARG A 172 -17.76 1.55 15.00
CA ARG A 172 -16.67 0.69 15.44
C ARG A 172 -17.25 -0.63 15.94
N LYS A 173 -16.67 -1.73 15.56
CA LYS A 173 -17.13 -3.07 15.91
C LYS A 173 -16.14 -3.77 16.79
N CYS A 174 -16.61 -4.60 17.70
CA CYS A 174 -15.76 -5.47 18.49
C CYS A 174 -16.40 -6.85 18.70
N ALA A 175 -15.55 -7.85 18.90
CA ALA A 175 -15.97 -9.21 19.20
C ALA A 175 -15.02 -9.86 20.20
N ALA A 176 -15.60 -10.64 21.12
CA ALA A 176 -14.86 -11.54 21.99
C ALA A 176 -14.97 -12.97 21.46
N VAL A 177 -13.83 -13.65 21.35
CA VAL A 177 -13.73 -15.00 20.75
C VAL A 177 -13.01 -15.92 21.73
N VAL A 178 -13.59 -17.11 21.97
CA VAL A 178 -12.99 -18.16 22.79
C VAL A 178 -12.84 -19.42 21.94
N ASN A 179 -11.60 -19.83 21.70
CA ASN A 179 -11.29 -21.03 20.89
C ASN A 179 -11.99 -21.06 19.52
N GLY A 180 -12.07 -19.90 18.86
CA GLY A 180 -12.69 -19.74 17.53
C GLY A 180 -14.19 -19.49 17.55
N GLU A 181 -14.86 -19.54 18.70
CA GLU A 181 -16.27 -19.24 18.83
C GLU A 181 -16.50 -17.81 19.33
N VAL A 182 -17.36 -17.06 18.65
CA VAL A 182 -17.73 -15.70 19.03
C VAL A 182 -18.69 -15.78 20.22
N VAL A 183 -18.26 -15.28 21.38
CA VAL A 183 -19.05 -15.27 22.62
C VAL A 183 -19.73 -13.91 22.86
N TYR A 184 -19.25 -12.86 22.20
CA TYR A 184 -19.83 -11.53 22.23
C TYR A 184 -19.46 -10.75 20.98
N SER A 185 -20.35 -9.89 20.51
CA SER A 185 -20.06 -8.89 19.48
C SER A 185 -20.96 -7.68 19.64
N GLU A 186 -20.42 -6.50 19.34
CA GLU A 186 -21.15 -5.23 19.41
C GLU A 186 -20.69 -4.28 18.32
N GLU A 187 -21.62 -3.46 17.85
CA GLU A 187 -21.39 -2.32 16.97
C GLU A 187 -21.78 -1.04 17.71
N VAL A 188 -20.88 -0.08 17.74
CA VAL A 188 -21.06 1.21 18.42
C VAL A 188 -20.89 2.34 17.42
N VAL A 189 -21.91 3.15 17.26
CA VAL A 189 -21.85 4.35 16.42
C VAL A 189 -20.84 5.35 16.97
N TRP A 190 -20.04 5.93 16.09
CA TRP A 190 -19.13 7.02 16.41
C TRP A 190 -19.01 7.98 15.22
N ASP A 191 -18.41 9.16 15.43
CA ASP A 191 -18.15 10.14 14.38
C ASP A 191 -16.68 10.60 14.42
N PRO A 192 -15.75 9.82 13.81
CA PRO A 192 -14.32 10.09 13.88
C PRO A 192 -13.87 11.22 12.95
N TYR A 193 -14.62 11.47 11.87
CA TYR A 193 -14.16 12.30 10.76
C TYR A 193 -13.94 13.76 11.09
N PHE A 194 -14.70 14.30 12.02
CA PHE A 194 -14.71 15.74 12.35
C PHE A 194 -14.17 16.04 13.74
N GLN A 195 -13.77 15.01 14.49
CA GLN A 195 -13.15 15.20 15.79
C GLN A 195 -11.75 15.76 15.64
N LYS A 196 -11.46 16.80 16.43
CA LYS A 196 -10.15 17.46 16.42
C LYS A 196 -9.23 16.96 17.54
N ASP A 197 -9.83 16.47 18.64
CA ASP A 197 -9.11 15.93 19.78
C ASP A 197 -8.72 14.46 19.50
N PRO A 198 -7.44 14.13 19.46
CA PRO A 198 -7.00 12.75 19.31
C PRO A 198 -7.51 11.82 20.41
N GLN A 199 -7.81 12.35 21.61
CA GLN A 199 -8.30 11.55 22.73
C GLN A 199 -9.63 10.87 22.42
N TYR A 200 -10.51 11.51 21.64
CA TYR A 200 -11.77 10.91 21.20
C TYR A 200 -11.55 9.55 20.48
N HIS A 201 -10.54 9.50 19.62
CA HIS A 201 -10.23 8.28 18.89
C HIS A 201 -9.60 7.23 19.80
N ILE A 202 -8.69 7.65 20.68
CA ILE A 202 -8.05 6.77 21.65
C ILE A 202 -9.09 6.13 22.57
N ASP A 203 -9.99 6.94 23.13
CA ASP A 203 -11.06 6.48 24.02
C ASP A 203 -12.02 5.55 23.30
N GLY A 204 -12.40 5.86 22.05
CA GLY A 204 -13.27 5.01 21.25
C GLY A 204 -12.65 3.64 20.96
N ILE A 205 -11.38 3.58 20.62
CA ILE A 205 -10.65 2.33 20.40
C ILE A 205 -10.61 1.53 21.72
N GLN A 206 -10.19 2.16 22.80
CA GLN A 206 -10.06 1.51 24.11
C GLN A 206 -11.42 0.99 24.61
N ASP A 207 -12.50 1.77 24.48
CA ASP A 207 -13.86 1.35 24.84
C ASP A 207 -14.29 0.10 24.08
N SER A 208 -14.02 0.00 22.77
CA SER A 208 -14.34 -1.23 22.01
C SER A 208 -13.58 -2.45 22.52
N LEU A 209 -12.30 -2.29 22.87
CA LEU A 209 -11.48 -3.39 23.39
C LEU A 209 -11.94 -3.82 24.79
N GLU A 210 -12.25 -2.88 25.67
CA GLU A 210 -12.73 -3.15 27.03
C GLU A 210 -14.10 -3.82 27.04
N ARG A 211 -15.03 -3.43 26.15
CA ARG A 211 -16.32 -4.09 25.96
C ARG A 211 -16.15 -5.56 25.60
N ALA A 212 -15.31 -5.87 24.62
CA ALA A 212 -15.05 -7.26 24.27
C ALA A 212 -14.33 -8.01 25.39
N ALA A 213 -13.35 -7.42 26.05
CA ALA A 213 -12.60 -8.03 27.14
C ALA A 213 -13.48 -8.42 28.33
N ALA A 214 -14.55 -7.64 28.63
CA ALA A 214 -15.48 -7.93 29.71
C ALA A 214 -16.19 -9.30 29.59
N HIS A 215 -16.18 -9.89 28.40
CA HIS A 215 -16.77 -11.20 28.10
C HIS A 215 -15.74 -12.34 28.02
N LEU A 216 -14.46 -12.06 28.36
CA LEU A 216 -13.37 -13.02 28.31
C LEU A 216 -12.78 -13.25 29.70
N PRO A 217 -12.38 -14.47 30.06
CA PRO A 217 -11.67 -14.73 31.32
C PRO A 217 -10.25 -14.14 31.35
N ARG A 218 -9.67 -13.90 30.17
CA ARG A 218 -8.38 -13.26 29.90
C ARG A 218 -8.32 -12.83 28.45
N VAL A 219 -7.31 -12.07 28.05
CA VAL A 219 -7.05 -11.73 26.65
C VAL A 219 -5.66 -12.23 26.27
N ASP A 220 -5.60 -13.14 25.29
CA ASP A 220 -4.35 -13.75 24.83
C ASP A 220 -3.79 -13.01 23.62
N ALA A 221 -4.64 -12.42 22.77
CA ALA A 221 -4.25 -11.60 21.63
C ALA A 221 -5.39 -10.67 21.17
N ILE A 222 -5.02 -9.61 20.48
CA ILE A 222 -5.93 -8.63 19.86
C ILE A 222 -5.59 -8.53 18.37
N GLY A 223 -6.62 -8.63 17.53
CA GLY A 223 -6.52 -8.42 16.09
C GLY A 223 -7.56 -7.42 15.62
N GLY A 224 -7.20 -6.55 14.69
CA GLY A 224 -8.16 -5.56 14.23
C GLY A 224 -7.91 -5.04 12.83
N SER A 225 -8.91 -4.30 12.35
CA SER A 225 -8.84 -3.56 11.10
C SER A 225 -9.16 -2.09 11.32
N SER A 226 -8.61 -1.26 10.45
CA SER A 226 -8.90 0.16 10.40
C SER A 226 -8.72 0.69 8.98
N ALA A 227 -9.57 1.63 8.60
CA ALA A 227 -9.42 2.33 7.32
C ALA A 227 -8.10 3.10 7.28
N GLY A 228 -7.35 2.97 6.18
CA GLY A 228 -6.12 3.71 5.95
C GLY A 228 -4.93 2.84 5.57
N VAL A 229 -3.74 3.44 5.52
CA VAL A 229 -2.48 2.73 5.32
C VAL A 229 -1.86 2.45 6.68
N ILE A 230 -1.70 1.17 6.98
CA ILE A 230 -1.15 0.69 8.25
C ILE A 230 0.09 -0.15 7.94
N ILE A 231 1.19 0.12 8.62
CA ILE A 231 2.44 -0.63 8.49
C ILE A 231 2.91 -0.99 9.90
N ASN A 232 3.04 -2.29 10.16
CA ASN A 232 3.44 -2.81 11.47
C ASN A 232 2.55 -2.28 12.61
N SER A 233 1.23 -2.28 12.40
CA SER A 233 0.22 -1.72 13.32
C SER A 233 0.44 -0.24 13.68
N GLU A 234 1.18 0.52 12.86
CA GLU A 234 1.26 1.97 12.93
C GLU A 234 0.47 2.60 11.78
N VAL A 235 -0.34 3.59 12.10
CA VAL A 235 -1.15 4.30 11.10
C VAL A 235 -0.30 5.34 10.39
N ARG A 236 -0.09 5.18 9.09
CA ARG A 236 0.64 6.14 8.25
C ARG A 236 -0.29 7.23 7.72
N THR A 237 -1.51 6.84 7.37
CA THR A 237 -2.58 7.76 6.98
C THR A 237 -3.93 7.07 7.18
N SER A 238 -4.92 7.82 7.64
CA SER A 238 -6.30 7.33 7.76
C SER A 238 -7.29 8.47 7.56
N SER A 239 -8.38 8.20 6.87
CA SER A 239 -9.50 9.13 6.75
C SER A 239 -10.21 9.36 8.08
N LEU A 240 -10.11 8.41 9.01
CA LEU A 240 -10.71 8.51 10.35
C LEU A 240 -10.13 9.70 11.14
N PHE A 241 -8.88 10.07 10.89
CA PHE A 241 -8.16 11.11 11.62
C PHE A 241 -8.10 12.45 10.89
N ARG A 242 -8.89 12.63 9.82
CA ARG A 242 -8.82 13.84 8.97
C ARG A 242 -9.17 15.14 9.68
N GLY A 243 -9.87 15.08 10.81
CA GLY A 243 -10.19 16.24 11.65
C GLY A 243 -9.05 16.65 12.58
N VAL A 244 -8.09 15.76 12.85
CA VAL A 244 -6.96 15.96 13.77
C VAL A 244 -5.80 16.61 13.02
N SER A 245 -5.03 17.45 13.72
CA SER A 245 -3.85 18.09 13.14
C SER A 245 -2.78 17.03 12.78
N GLN A 246 -1.97 17.29 11.74
CA GLN A 246 -0.89 16.38 11.35
C GLN A 246 0.12 16.18 12.50
N GLU A 247 0.39 17.22 13.28
CA GLU A 247 1.28 17.19 14.43
C GLU A 247 0.75 16.24 15.52
N ASP A 248 -0.54 16.29 15.83
CA ASP A 248 -1.17 15.41 16.82
C ASP A 248 -1.26 13.97 16.32
N ILE A 249 -1.50 13.76 15.02
CA ILE A 249 -1.46 12.43 14.42
C ILE A 249 -0.07 11.81 14.61
N GLU A 250 1.00 12.53 14.30
CA GLU A 250 2.38 12.04 14.42
C GLU A 250 2.77 11.76 15.87
N LYS A 251 2.32 12.58 16.80
CA LYS A 251 2.62 12.43 18.23
C LYS A 251 1.84 11.30 18.92
N THR A 252 0.61 11.03 18.47
CA THR A 252 -0.34 10.17 19.19
C THR A 252 -0.93 9.07 18.31
N LEU A 253 -1.83 9.43 17.39
CA LEU A 253 -2.66 8.49 16.63
C LEU A 253 -1.87 7.61 15.67
N GLY A 254 -0.73 8.07 15.15
CA GLY A 254 0.14 7.26 14.30
C GLY A 254 0.62 5.98 14.99
N LYS A 255 0.78 6.02 16.30
CA LYS A 255 1.25 4.89 17.13
C LYS A 255 0.20 4.38 18.12
N VAL A 256 -1.05 4.77 17.97
CA VAL A 256 -2.12 4.49 18.95
C VAL A 256 -2.20 3.01 19.33
N PHE A 257 -2.16 2.10 18.37
CA PHE A 257 -2.27 0.66 18.63
C PHE A 257 -1.06 0.12 19.42
N ARG A 258 0.15 0.54 19.05
CA ARG A 258 1.38 0.15 19.79
C ARG A 258 1.42 0.78 21.19
N THR A 259 0.92 1.99 21.34
CA THR A 259 0.78 2.63 22.66
C THR A 259 -0.22 1.88 23.55
N LEU A 260 -1.41 1.58 23.03
CA LEU A 260 -2.41 0.79 23.76
C LEU A 260 -1.90 -0.61 24.11
N GLN A 261 -1.25 -1.31 23.17
CA GLN A 261 -0.63 -2.61 23.41
C GLN A 261 0.29 -2.57 24.65
N LYS A 262 1.17 -1.56 24.69
CA LYS A 262 2.17 -1.42 25.77
C LYS A 262 1.55 -0.99 27.09
N GLU A 263 0.69 0.00 27.08
CA GLU A 263 0.23 0.68 28.30
C GLU A 263 -1.02 0.06 28.91
N LYS A 264 -1.87 -0.57 28.10
CA LYS A 264 -3.17 -1.10 28.54
C LYS A 264 -3.28 -2.61 28.43
N TRP A 265 -2.54 -3.23 27.49
CA TRP A 265 -2.71 -4.63 27.12
C TRP A 265 -1.47 -5.50 27.36
N ASN A 266 -0.61 -5.13 28.32
CA ASN A 266 0.53 -5.92 28.81
C ASN A 266 1.45 -6.49 27.72
N ASN A 267 1.60 -5.80 26.58
CA ASN A 267 2.35 -6.25 25.40
C ASN A 267 1.92 -7.62 24.82
N ILE A 268 0.67 -8.05 25.02
CA ILE A 268 0.16 -9.22 24.31
C ILE A 268 0.21 -8.98 22.80
N PRO A 269 0.20 -10.03 21.94
CA PRO A 269 0.11 -9.87 20.50
C PRO A 269 -1.06 -8.96 20.12
N PHE A 270 -0.75 -7.89 19.38
CA PHE A 270 -1.72 -6.88 18.98
C PHE A 270 -1.42 -6.43 17.56
N GLU A 271 -2.18 -6.93 16.59
CA GLU A 271 -1.94 -6.64 15.19
C GLU A 271 -3.14 -5.96 14.55
N VAL A 272 -2.86 -4.89 13.81
CA VAL A 272 -3.86 -4.11 13.07
C VAL A 272 -3.41 -3.96 11.64
N VAL A 273 -4.32 -4.22 10.73
CA VAL A 273 -4.12 -4.12 9.29
C VAL A 273 -5.21 -3.28 8.64
N ASN A 274 -5.09 -3.04 7.34
CA ASN A 274 -6.14 -2.35 6.59
C ASN A 274 -7.42 -3.21 6.49
N ASP A 275 -8.57 -2.57 6.41
CA ASP A 275 -9.88 -3.21 6.28
C ASP A 275 -10.01 -4.10 5.03
N GLY A 276 -9.44 -3.69 3.90
CA GLY A 276 -9.35 -4.52 2.69
C GLY A 276 -8.49 -5.78 2.90
N GLU A 277 -7.38 -5.67 3.64
CA GLU A 277 -6.52 -6.83 3.96
C GLU A 277 -7.26 -7.84 4.85
N VAL A 278 -8.01 -7.38 5.85
CA VAL A 278 -8.83 -8.26 6.70
C VAL A 278 -9.93 -8.94 5.89
N THR A 279 -10.57 -8.22 4.98
CA THR A 279 -11.60 -8.80 4.10
C THR A 279 -11.02 -9.91 3.24
N ALA A 280 -9.85 -9.68 2.63
CA ALA A 280 -9.15 -10.70 1.84
C ALA A 280 -8.73 -11.91 2.71
N LEU A 281 -8.21 -11.64 3.93
CA LEU A 281 -7.83 -12.68 4.88
C LEU A 281 -9.03 -13.53 5.31
N ALA A 282 -10.15 -12.91 5.64
CA ALA A 282 -11.39 -13.61 6.01
C ALA A 282 -11.90 -14.50 4.86
N GLY A 283 -11.88 -13.98 3.63
CA GLY A 283 -12.20 -14.74 2.43
C GLY A 283 -11.27 -15.94 2.23
N ALA A 284 -9.98 -15.76 2.37
CA ALA A 284 -8.97 -16.82 2.26
C ALA A 284 -9.16 -17.89 3.33
N MET A 285 -9.48 -17.50 4.56
CA MET A 285 -9.77 -18.43 5.66
C MET A 285 -11.05 -19.23 5.39
N GLY A 286 -12.13 -18.58 4.94
CA GLY A 286 -13.42 -19.21 4.67
C GLY A 286 -13.40 -20.16 3.48
N MET A 287 -12.66 -19.81 2.42
CA MET A 287 -12.55 -20.63 1.20
C MET A 287 -11.36 -21.59 1.24
N ASN A 288 -10.52 -21.51 2.26
CA ASN A 288 -9.25 -22.26 2.36
C ASN A 288 -8.33 -22.03 1.14
N ASP A 289 -8.30 -20.81 0.63
CA ASP A 289 -7.53 -20.37 -0.52
C ASP A 289 -6.57 -19.23 -0.13
N ASN A 290 -5.54 -19.00 -0.96
CA ASN A 290 -4.53 -17.97 -0.75
C ASN A 290 -4.67 -16.79 -1.74
N ALA A 291 -5.61 -16.82 -2.67
CA ALA A 291 -5.78 -15.85 -3.74
C ALA A 291 -7.16 -15.17 -3.69
N VAL A 292 -7.40 -14.40 -2.63
CA VAL A 292 -8.65 -13.64 -2.45
C VAL A 292 -8.35 -12.16 -2.57
N LEU A 293 -9.18 -11.46 -3.36
CA LEU A 293 -9.20 -10.00 -3.42
C LEU A 293 -10.26 -9.49 -2.45
N GLY A 294 -9.86 -8.58 -1.57
CA GLY A 294 -10.73 -7.84 -0.67
C GLY A 294 -11.17 -6.50 -1.26
#